data_c106e2482c09d55ad524c1ff485716f0
#
_entry.id   c106e2482c09d55ad524c1ff485716f0
#
_cell.length_a   1.000
_cell.length_b   1.000
_cell.length_c   1.000
_cell.angle_alpha   90.00
_cell.angle_beta   90.00
_cell.angle_gamma   90.00
#
_symmetry.space_group_name_H-M   'P 1'
#
loop_
_entity.id
_entity.type
_entity.pdbx_description
1 polymer ?
#
loop_
_entity_poly.entity_id
_entity_poly.type
_entity_poly.pdbx_seq_one_letter_code
_entity_poly.pdbx_strand_id
1 'polypeptide(L)'
;MESTNFNTGLRTETFENLVLNAGMFVKDLDYSSISDASALKTALIAKKAAGTDILGATRGGGSFVATREIRTPEVDGRRYAYKGDKIVDSIDARLSTTLLELTPGRLKDAFGSAEITTNGKKKTIRVKTAIAENDYLGNLCWVGSISDGRLAVICLYNALNTADLNITFADKNEATLPVEFHAHQGNVDDYEYAPFEIVYFEPDGTAETITVTSAEGTNVGATKLTTTNVLASGQKYVYKVGDASTAPAIDYREEPDYSWTEWDGTSDIAVGADADGKKATVAVINSSNVVIKTGTVTLDVKTA
;
A
#
# COMPACT_ATOMS: atom_id res chain seq x y z
N MET A 1 9.48 -25.16 15.91
CA MET A 1 9.20 -25.02 17.35
C MET A 1 8.35 -23.77 17.47
N GLU A 2 7.02 -23.93 17.57
CA GLU A 2 6.13 -22.79 17.76
C GLU A 2 6.49 -22.12 19.07
N SER A 3 6.74 -20.83 19.03
CA SER A 3 6.92 -20.06 20.25
C SER A 3 5.59 -19.99 20.98
N THR A 4 5.47 -20.76 22.09
CA THR A 4 4.32 -20.68 22.99
C THR A 4 4.35 -19.42 23.87
N ASN A 5 5.27 -18.50 23.58
CA ASN A 5 5.41 -17.26 24.32
C ASN A 5 4.42 -16.21 23.80
N PHE A 6 3.29 -16.08 24.50
CA PHE A 6 2.23 -15.10 24.21
C PHE A 6 2.48 -13.71 24.84
N ASN A 7 3.63 -13.49 25.47
CA ASN A 7 3.94 -12.22 26.16
C ASN A 7 4.31 -11.09 25.19
N THR A 8 4.55 -11.42 23.92
CA THR A 8 4.87 -10.44 22.86
C THR A 8 4.08 -10.79 21.61
N GLY A 9 3.71 -9.78 20.82
CA GLY A 9 3.09 -9.97 19.51
C GLY A 9 4.09 -10.35 18.40
N LEU A 10 5.32 -10.76 18.74
CA LEU A 10 6.36 -11.09 17.78
C LEU A 10 6.03 -12.39 17.04
N ARG A 11 5.99 -12.34 15.72
CA ARG A 11 5.78 -13.47 14.81
C ARG A 11 6.98 -13.58 13.86
N THR A 12 7.09 -14.71 13.16
CA THR A 12 8.16 -14.93 12.17
C THR A 12 8.14 -13.84 11.10
N GLU A 13 6.95 -13.43 10.66
CA GLU A 13 6.73 -12.44 9.60
C GLU A 13 6.83 -10.98 10.12
N THR A 14 7.02 -10.76 11.41
CA THR A 14 7.10 -9.40 11.98
C THR A 14 8.20 -8.58 11.29
N PHE A 15 9.36 -9.20 11.05
CA PHE A 15 10.51 -8.52 10.45
C PHE A 15 10.33 -8.25 8.94
N GLU A 16 9.42 -8.96 8.27
CA GLU A 16 9.05 -8.73 6.88
C GLU A 16 8.10 -7.54 6.71
N ASN A 17 7.41 -7.14 7.78
CA ASN A 17 6.38 -6.10 7.76
C ASN A 17 6.83 -4.77 8.40
N LEU A 18 8.15 -4.58 8.60
CA LEU A 18 8.67 -3.35 9.19
C LEU A 18 8.92 -2.29 8.13
N VAL A 19 8.54 -1.05 8.42
CA VAL A 19 8.98 0.13 7.66
C VAL A 19 10.33 0.57 8.22
N LEU A 20 11.40 0.43 7.43
CA LEU A 20 12.78 0.60 7.92
C LEU A 20 13.46 1.90 7.48
N ASN A 21 12.77 2.80 6.76
CA ASN A 21 13.36 4.03 6.27
C ASN A 21 12.50 5.27 6.54
N ALA A 22 13.12 6.43 6.42
CA ALA A 22 12.44 7.73 6.57
C ALA A 22 11.45 8.03 5.43
N GLY A 23 11.51 7.27 4.33
CA GLY A 23 10.72 7.52 3.14
C GLY A 23 11.16 8.76 2.36
N MET A 24 10.37 9.09 1.35
CA MET A 24 10.56 10.27 0.50
C MET A 24 9.21 11.00 0.36
N PHE A 25 9.22 12.32 0.43
CA PHE A 25 8.04 13.15 0.19
C PHE A 25 8.05 13.63 -1.25
N VAL A 26 7.01 13.31 -2.00
CA VAL A 26 6.86 13.57 -3.44
C VAL A 26 5.57 14.32 -3.70
N LYS A 27 5.65 15.37 -4.52
CA LYS A 27 4.49 16.15 -4.98
C LYS A 27 4.01 15.64 -6.32
N ASP A 28 2.72 15.79 -6.56
CA ASP A 28 2.09 15.54 -7.86
C ASP A 28 2.48 14.17 -8.44
N LEU A 29 2.41 13.13 -7.59
CA LEU A 29 2.69 11.75 -7.97
C LEU A 29 1.43 11.12 -8.57
N ASP A 30 1.43 10.89 -9.88
CA ASP A 30 0.40 10.08 -10.53
C ASP A 30 0.73 8.59 -10.33
N TYR A 31 0.14 7.99 -9.32
CA TYR A 31 0.30 6.57 -9.02
C TYR A 31 -0.89 5.72 -9.47
N SER A 32 -1.95 6.33 -10.00
CA SER A 32 -3.14 5.62 -10.49
C SER A 32 -2.83 4.71 -11.69
N SER A 33 -1.82 5.07 -12.48
CA SER A 33 -1.33 4.31 -13.63
C SER A 33 -0.22 3.31 -13.28
N ILE A 34 0.20 3.24 -12.00
CA ILE A 34 1.31 2.40 -11.54
C ILE A 34 0.75 1.08 -11.02
N SER A 35 1.25 -0.04 -11.57
CA SER A 35 0.77 -1.39 -11.27
C SER A 35 1.50 -2.07 -10.10
N ASP A 36 2.78 -1.74 -9.88
CA ASP A 36 3.66 -2.49 -8.99
C ASP A 36 4.78 -1.63 -8.40
N ALA A 37 5.52 -2.20 -7.44
CA ALA A 37 6.60 -1.49 -6.75
C ALA A 37 7.77 -1.11 -7.66
N SER A 38 8.07 -1.88 -8.72
CA SER A 38 9.15 -1.57 -9.64
C SER A 38 8.83 -0.37 -10.53
N ALA A 39 7.60 -0.32 -11.05
CA ALA A 39 7.10 0.83 -11.80
C ALA A 39 7.11 2.09 -10.93
N LEU A 40 6.66 1.98 -9.67
CA LEU A 40 6.71 3.09 -8.71
C LEU A 40 8.15 3.55 -8.44
N LYS A 41 9.10 2.65 -8.20
CA LYS A 41 10.53 2.99 -8.03
C LYS A 41 11.08 3.74 -9.24
N THR A 42 10.73 3.31 -10.44
CA THR A 42 11.15 3.96 -11.69
C THR A 42 10.61 5.39 -11.77
N ALA A 43 9.33 5.60 -11.47
CA ALA A 43 8.71 6.93 -11.43
C ALA A 43 9.37 7.85 -10.40
N LEU A 44 9.65 7.32 -9.19
CA LEU A 44 10.32 8.06 -8.12
C LEU A 44 11.76 8.45 -8.48
N ILE A 45 12.50 7.57 -9.12
CA ILE A 45 13.87 7.84 -9.59
C ILE A 45 13.84 8.98 -10.64
N ALA A 46 12.87 8.96 -11.57
CA ALA A 46 12.69 10.01 -12.56
C ALA A 46 12.37 11.37 -11.90
N LYS A 47 11.43 11.43 -10.94
CA LYS A 47 11.11 12.64 -10.19
C LYS A 47 12.31 13.15 -9.37
N LYS A 48 13.06 12.24 -8.74
CA LYS A 48 14.28 12.59 -8.01
C LYS A 48 15.34 13.19 -8.95
N ALA A 49 15.52 12.66 -10.15
CA ALA A 49 16.44 13.19 -11.14
C ALA A 49 16.03 14.58 -11.64
N ALA A 50 14.72 14.82 -11.82
CA ALA A 50 14.16 16.13 -12.19
C ALA A 50 14.33 17.17 -11.06
N GLY A 51 14.29 16.74 -9.80
CA GLY A 51 14.55 17.58 -8.62
C GLY A 51 13.47 18.62 -8.26
N THR A 52 12.36 18.64 -9.00
CA THR A 52 11.29 19.65 -8.83
C THR A 52 10.15 19.18 -7.93
N ASP A 53 9.78 17.89 -8.03
CA ASP A 53 8.58 17.32 -7.43
C ASP A 53 8.85 16.58 -6.11
N ILE A 54 10.03 16.69 -5.55
CA ILE A 54 10.35 16.15 -4.22
C ILE A 54 10.47 17.31 -3.21
N LEU A 55 10.11 17.10 -1.95
CA LEU A 55 10.30 18.11 -0.92
C LEU A 55 11.76 18.29 -0.53
N GLY A 56 12.66 17.39 -0.91
CA GLY A 56 14.08 17.42 -0.60
C GLY A 56 14.46 16.56 0.60
N ALA A 57 15.67 16.79 1.11
CA ALA A 57 16.19 16.06 2.27
C ALA A 57 15.45 16.45 3.55
N THR A 58 15.15 15.42 4.37
CA THR A 58 14.44 15.58 5.65
C THR A 58 15.30 15.13 6.82
N ARG A 59 14.99 15.60 8.01
CA ARG A 59 15.60 15.15 9.28
C ARG A 59 14.52 14.49 10.15
N GLY A 60 14.84 13.32 10.69
CA GLY A 60 13.96 12.58 11.61
C GLY A 60 12.78 11.89 10.93
N GLY A 61 12.76 11.79 9.59
CA GLY A 61 11.65 11.23 8.84
C GLY A 61 10.45 12.17 8.81
N GLY A 62 9.27 11.67 9.12
CA GLY A 62 8.03 12.42 9.18
C GLY A 62 6.95 11.66 9.94
N SER A 63 5.76 12.23 10.01
CA SER A 63 4.60 11.56 10.58
C SER A 63 3.35 11.80 9.74
N PHE A 64 2.48 10.81 9.72
CA PHE A 64 1.12 10.91 9.21
C PHE A 64 0.14 10.81 10.38
N VAL A 65 -0.81 11.72 10.41
CA VAL A 65 -1.89 11.72 11.41
C VAL A 65 -3.21 11.94 10.70
N ALA A 66 -4.19 11.08 10.98
CA ALA A 66 -5.58 11.27 10.57
C ALA A 66 -6.45 11.34 11.82
N THR A 67 -6.97 12.50 12.13
CA THR A 67 -7.82 12.77 13.28
C THR A 67 -9.28 12.77 12.85
N ARG A 68 -10.14 12.08 13.60
CA ARG A 68 -11.60 12.07 13.38
C ARG A 68 -12.31 12.64 14.58
N GLU A 69 -13.18 13.60 14.35
CA GLU A 69 -14.14 14.04 15.36
C GLU A 69 -15.38 13.15 15.26
N ILE A 70 -15.66 12.46 16.35
CA ILE A 70 -16.77 11.49 16.43
C ILE A 70 -17.71 11.93 17.54
N ARG A 71 -18.95 12.21 17.19
CA ARG A 71 -20.00 12.46 18.17
C ARG A 71 -20.97 11.31 18.28
N THR A 72 -21.64 11.29 19.39
CA THR A 72 -22.76 10.39 19.66
C THR A 72 -24.00 11.24 19.85
N PRO A 73 -25.06 11.09 19.03
CA PRO A 73 -26.29 11.84 19.22
C PRO A 73 -26.86 11.64 20.61
N GLU A 74 -27.30 12.72 21.25
CA GLU A 74 -28.04 12.66 22.52
C GLU A 74 -29.48 12.29 22.22
N VAL A 75 -29.95 11.19 22.85
CA VAL A 75 -31.34 10.71 22.73
C VAL A 75 -31.86 10.41 24.12
N ASP A 76 -33.05 10.95 24.43
CA ASP A 76 -33.71 10.74 25.71
C ASP A 76 -33.93 9.25 25.99
N GLY A 77 -33.68 8.82 27.23
CA GLY A 77 -33.82 7.43 27.67
C GLY A 77 -32.64 6.53 27.31
N ARG A 78 -31.63 7.03 26.61
CA ARG A 78 -30.41 6.28 26.28
C ARG A 78 -29.56 6.04 27.53
N ARG A 79 -29.24 4.76 27.81
CA ARG A 79 -28.41 4.38 28.96
C ARG A 79 -27.02 3.86 28.57
N TYR A 80 -26.85 3.37 27.35
CA TYR A 80 -25.62 2.74 26.86
C TYR A 80 -25.25 3.22 25.45
N ALA A 81 -23.97 3.03 25.08
CA ALA A 81 -23.54 3.18 23.71
C ALA A 81 -24.00 1.97 22.87
N TYR A 82 -24.50 2.20 21.68
CA TYR A 82 -24.94 1.16 20.75
C TYR A 82 -24.04 1.11 19.54
N LYS A 83 -23.93 -0.08 18.92
CA LYS A 83 -23.23 -0.23 17.63
C LYS A 83 -23.99 0.55 16.55
N GLY A 84 -23.27 1.42 15.83
CA GLY A 84 -23.87 2.25 14.77
C GLY A 84 -24.38 3.62 15.24
N ASP A 85 -24.18 4.00 16.51
CA ASP A 85 -24.59 5.30 17.05
C ASP A 85 -23.56 6.42 16.92
N LYS A 86 -22.45 6.16 16.21
CA LYS A 86 -21.37 7.11 16.02
C LYS A 86 -21.51 7.84 14.70
N ILE A 87 -21.37 9.16 14.72
CA ILE A 87 -21.34 10.01 13.54
C ILE A 87 -19.96 10.65 13.48
N VAL A 88 -19.34 10.61 12.31
CA VAL A 88 -18.08 11.33 12.04
C VAL A 88 -18.45 12.73 11.57
N ASP A 89 -18.04 13.75 12.31
CA ASP A 89 -18.35 15.14 12.00
C ASP A 89 -17.25 15.77 11.13
N SER A 90 -15.98 15.41 11.36
CA SER A 90 -14.86 15.88 10.56
C SER A 90 -13.74 14.86 10.53
N ILE A 91 -12.92 14.91 9.46
CA ILE A 91 -11.68 14.17 9.31
C ILE A 91 -10.60 15.17 8.88
N ASP A 92 -9.52 15.28 9.67
CA ASP A 92 -8.32 16.04 9.34
C ASP A 92 -7.15 15.09 9.16
N ALA A 93 -6.56 15.08 7.96
CA ALA A 93 -5.39 14.27 7.65
C ALA A 93 -4.20 15.14 7.32
N ARG A 94 -3.04 14.82 7.91
CA ARG A 94 -1.84 15.62 7.77
C ARG A 94 -0.57 14.79 7.68
N LEU A 95 0.38 15.29 6.90
CA LEU A 95 1.76 14.83 6.81
C LEU A 95 2.68 15.92 7.31
N SER A 96 3.53 15.61 8.28
CA SER A 96 4.53 16.52 8.81
C SER A 96 5.94 15.97 8.67
N THR A 97 6.91 16.87 8.43
CA THR A 97 8.34 16.55 8.35
C THR A 97 9.18 17.79 8.60
N THR A 98 10.49 17.61 8.76
CA THR A 98 11.45 18.72 8.88
C THR A 98 12.38 18.71 7.67
N LEU A 99 12.31 19.78 6.86
CA LEU A 99 13.14 19.96 5.68
C LEU A 99 14.50 20.55 6.04
N LEU A 100 15.53 20.13 5.31
CA LEU A 100 16.90 20.65 5.39
C LEU A 100 17.25 21.54 4.19
N GLU A 101 16.50 21.43 3.11
CA GLU A 101 16.77 22.16 1.87
C GLU A 101 15.92 23.45 1.80
N LEU A 102 16.55 24.60 1.89
CA LEU A 102 15.90 25.93 1.84
C LEU A 102 16.00 26.53 0.43
N THR A 103 15.46 25.85 -0.59
CA THR A 103 15.38 26.42 -1.95
C THR A 103 14.15 27.30 -2.11
N PRO A 104 14.14 28.26 -3.06
CA PRO A 104 12.96 29.12 -3.27
C PRO A 104 11.67 28.33 -3.52
N GLY A 105 11.74 27.20 -4.22
CA GLY A 105 10.58 26.33 -4.46
C GLY A 105 10.06 25.70 -3.16
N ARG A 106 10.95 25.18 -2.31
CA ARG A 106 10.59 24.59 -1.00
C ARG A 106 9.99 25.62 -0.05
N LEU A 107 10.55 26.83 -0.05
CA LEU A 107 10.01 27.92 0.75
C LEU A 107 8.63 28.37 0.24
N LYS A 108 8.41 28.37 -1.08
CA LYS A 108 7.06 28.63 -1.63
C LYS A 108 6.06 27.58 -1.13
N ASP A 109 6.41 26.31 -1.24
CA ASP A 109 5.54 25.21 -0.80
C ASP A 109 5.29 25.27 0.71
N ALA A 110 6.31 25.63 1.50
CA ALA A 110 6.21 25.77 2.95
C ALA A 110 5.37 26.97 3.40
N PHE A 111 5.25 28.01 2.61
CA PHE A 111 4.35 29.13 2.90
C PHE A 111 2.89 28.85 2.51
N GLY A 112 2.66 27.89 1.62
CA GLY A 112 1.33 27.59 1.12
C GLY A 112 0.74 28.64 0.18
N SER A 113 1.03 29.93 0.38
CA SER A 113 0.50 31.04 -0.43
C SER A 113 1.59 32.06 -0.78
N ALA A 114 2.60 31.64 -1.50
CA ALA A 114 3.71 32.51 -1.86
C ALA A 114 3.98 32.56 -3.37
N GLU A 115 4.51 33.69 -3.82
CA GLU A 115 4.96 33.90 -5.19
C GLU A 115 6.48 34.06 -5.25
N ILE A 116 7.07 33.53 -6.31
CA ILE A 116 8.49 33.69 -6.62
C ILE A 116 8.63 34.62 -7.81
N THR A 117 9.22 35.78 -7.60
CA THR A 117 9.56 36.72 -8.69
C THR A 117 11.04 36.64 -8.98
N THR A 118 11.40 36.45 -10.27
CA THR A 118 12.79 36.39 -10.72
C THR A 118 13.15 37.67 -11.49
N ASN A 119 14.20 38.35 -11.06
CA ASN A 119 14.79 39.49 -11.77
C ASN A 119 16.29 39.25 -11.92
N GLY A 120 16.71 38.84 -13.10
CA GLY A 120 18.07 38.40 -13.39
C GLY A 120 18.48 37.22 -12.49
N LYS A 121 19.51 37.42 -11.68
CA LYS A 121 20.01 36.43 -10.72
C LYS A 121 19.33 36.47 -9.36
N LYS A 122 18.40 37.40 -9.12
CA LYS A 122 17.70 37.60 -7.86
C LYS A 122 16.36 36.92 -7.92
N LYS A 123 16.08 36.04 -6.94
CA LYS A 123 14.75 35.48 -6.68
C LYS A 123 14.19 36.06 -5.40
N THR A 124 12.98 36.55 -5.45
CA THR A 124 12.28 37.14 -4.32
C THR A 124 11.02 36.32 -4.05
N ILE A 125 10.84 35.88 -2.81
CA ILE A 125 9.65 35.18 -2.35
C ILE A 125 8.81 36.17 -1.56
N ARG A 126 7.52 36.27 -1.88
CA ARG A 126 6.54 37.12 -1.16
C ARG A 126 5.32 36.26 -0.85
N VAL A 127 4.88 36.36 0.40
CA VAL A 127 3.65 35.69 0.85
C VAL A 127 2.46 36.56 0.42
N LYS A 128 1.45 35.92 -0.16
CA LYS A 128 0.17 36.57 -0.51
C LYS A 128 -0.71 36.65 0.73
N THR A 129 -1.63 37.60 0.73
CA THR A 129 -2.62 37.78 1.82
C THR A 129 -3.86 36.88 1.63
N ALA A 130 -4.00 36.22 0.47
CA ALA A 130 -5.08 35.32 0.16
C ALA A 130 -4.52 33.99 -0.39
N ILE A 131 -5.16 32.90 -0.03
CA ILE A 131 -4.91 31.57 -0.56
C ILE A 131 -5.80 31.37 -1.78
N ALA A 132 -5.24 30.96 -2.89
CA ALA A 132 -5.94 30.63 -4.13
C ALA A 132 -5.87 29.11 -4.39
N GLU A 133 -6.74 28.59 -5.26
CA GLU A 133 -6.76 27.16 -5.61
C GLU A 133 -5.42 26.63 -6.12
N ASN A 134 -4.67 27.44 -6.85
CA ASN A 134 -3.34 27.06 -7.37
C ASN A 134 -2.21 27.14 -6.32
N ASP A 135 -2.52 27.44 -5.09
CA ASP A 135 -1.57 27.39 -3.96
C ASP A 135 -1.55 25.98 -3.32
N TYR A 136 -2.58 25.18 -3.56
CA TYR A 136 -2.62 23.79 -3.16
C TYR A 136 -1.73 22.93 -4.07
N LEU A 137 -1.03 21.98 -3.50
CA LEU A 137 -0.38 20.91 -4.25
C LEU A 137 -1.47 19.93 -4.70
N GLY A 138 -1.41 19.43 -5.95
CA GLY A 138 -2.40 18.47 -6.44
C GLY A 138 -2.49 17.25 -5.53
N ASN A 139 -1.32 16.69 -5.17
CA ASN A 139 -1.16 15.77 -4.05
C ASN A 139 0.21 15.91 -3.40
N LEU A 140 0.33 15.40 -2.18
CA LEU A 140 1.60 15.19 -1.48
C LEU A 140 1.64 13.77 -0.94
N CYS A 141 2.55 12.96 -1.44
CA CYS A 141 2.69 11.58 -1.04
C CYS A 141 3.99 11.37 -0.26
N TRP A 142 3.90 10.67 0.87
CA TRP A 142 5.04 10.00 1.49
C TRP A 142 5.17 8.60 0.92
N VAL A 143 6.37 8.20 0.49
CA VAL A 143 6.65 6.86 -0.03
C VAL A 143 7.76 6.23 0.80
N GLY A 144 7.47 5.10 1.41
CA GLY A 144 8.40 4.31 2.20
C GLY A 144 8.51 2.87 1.72
N SER A 145 9.64 2.21 1.98
CA SER A 145 9.80 0.79 1.70
C SER A 145 9.60 -0.05 2.95
N ILE A 146 8.97 -1.20 2.75
CA ILE A 146 8.79 -2.25 3.74
C ILE A 146 9.91 -3.27 3.54
N SER A 147 10.29 -3.98 4.59
CA SER A 147 11.44 -4.88 4.58
C SER A 147 11.34 -6.04 3.59
N ASP A 148 10.14 -6.44 3.21
CA ASP A 148 9.88 -7.50 2.21
C ASP A 148 9.88 -7.01 0.75
N GLY A 149 10.20 -5.73 0.52
CA GLY A 149 10.29 -5.13 -0.82
C GLY A 149 9.03 -4.40 -1.28
N ARG A 150 7.92 -4.49 -0.56
CA ARG A 150 6.73 -3.66 -0.80
C ARG A 150 7.05 -2.18 -0.64
N LEU A 151 6.29 -1.34 -1.32
CA LEU A 151 6.27 0.10 -1.10
C LEU A 151 4.93 0.52 -0.53
N ALA A 152 4.98 1.36 0.50
CA ALA A 152 3.79 2.01 1.03
C ALA A 152 3.77 3.47 0.58
N VAL A 153 2.63 3.94 0.10
CA VAL A 153 2.36 5.33 -0.26
C VAL A 153 1.26 5.85 0.64
N ILE A 154 1.51 6.96 1.32
CA ILE A 154 0.50 7.73 2.04
C ILE A 154 0.33 9.04 1.30
N CYS A 155 -0.82 9.28 0.72
CA CYS A 155 -1.08 10.41 -0.16
C CYS A 155 -2.15 11.32 0.41
N LEU A 156 -1.86 12.61 0.49
CA LEU A 156 -2.81 13.68 0.79
C LEU A 156 -3.23 14.35 -0.52
N TYR A 157 -4.52 14.51 -0.74
CA TYR A 157 -5.05 15.27 -1.88
C TYR A 157 -5.16 16.75 -1.55
N ASN A 158 -4.95 17.59 -2.56
CA ASN A 158 -5.02 19.06 -2.45
C ASN A 158 -4.29 19.56 -1.21
N ALA A 159 -3.03 19.16 -1.06
CA ALA A 159 -2.25 19.39 0.14
C ALA A 159 -1.81 20.86 0.27
N LEU A 160 -2.05 21.46 1.42
CA LEU A 160 -1.62 22.82 1.74
C LEU A 160 -0.88 22.82 3.08
N ASN A 161 0.28 23.48 3.14
CA ASN A 161 0.93 23.72 4.43
C ASN A 161 0.19 24.81 5.20
N THR A 162 -0.29 24.47 6.37
CA THR A 162 -1.00 25.40 7.27
C THR A 162 -0.21 25.71 8.55
N ALA A 163 0.97 25.09 8.70
CA ALA A 163 1.85 25.39 9.81
C ALA A 163 2.54 26.75 9.66
N ASP A 164 2.93 27.34 10.79
CA ASP A 164 3.74 28.55 10.79
C ASP A 164 5.10 28.30 10.13
N LEU A 165 5.58 29.26 9.34
CA LEU A 165 6.93 29.20 8.83
C LEU A 165 7.93 29.49 9.94
N ASN A 166 8.67 28.48 10.34
CA ASN A 166 9.73 28.60 11.33
C ASN A 166 11.03 28.05 10.77
N ILE A 167 11.98 28.94 10.44
CA ILE A 167 13.32 28.55 10.00
C ILE A 167 14.27 28.71 11.18
N THR A 168 14.78 27.59 11.67
CA THR A 168 15.76 27.61 12.77
C THR A 168 17.17 27.57 12.20
N PHE A 169 17.97 28.55 12.55
CA PHE A 169 19.39 28.64 12.21
C PHE A 169 20.24 28.22 13.40
N ALA A 170 21.25 27.40 13.17
CA ALA A 170 22.14 26.93 14.22
C ALA A 170 23.60 27.07 13.79
N ASP A 171 24.49 27.39 14.73
CA ASP A 171 25.95 27.35 14.51
C ASP A 171 26.38 25.88 14.40
N LYS A 172 27.17 25.56 13.36
CA LYS A 172 27.71 24.22 13.09
C LYS A 172 26.68 23.10 12.83
N ASN A 173 25.42 23.46 12.59
CA ASN A 173 24.36 22.55 12.18
C ASN A 173 23.59 23.13 10.99
N GLU A 174 22.86 22.28 10.28
CA GLU A 174 22.00 22.69 9.17
C GLU A 174 20.79 23.45 9.68
N ALA A 175 20.35 24.45 8.92
CA ALA A 175 19.09 25.09 9.16
C ALA A 175 17.92 24.08 8.94
N THR A 176 16.89 24.21 9.75
CA THR A 176 15.72 23.33 9.68
C THR A 176 14.44 24.11 9.42
N LEU A 177 13.53 23.50 8.66
CA LEU A 177 12.22 24.03 8.33
C LEU A 177 11.16 22.95 8.58
N PRO A 178 10.49 22.95 9.74
CA PRO A 178 9.31 22.11 9.96
C PRO A 178 8.17 22.53 9.03
N VAL A 179 7.46 21.54 8.48
CA VAL A 179 6.27 21.74 7.64
C VAL A 179 5.19 20.72 8.04
N GLU A 180 3.93 21.15 7.94
CA GLU A 180 2.77 20.30 8.17
C GLU A 180 1.71 20.59 7.10
N PHE A 181 1.52 19.62 6.21
CA PHE A 181 0.56 19.70 5.12
C PHE A 181 -0.73 19.01 5.51
N HIS A 182 -1.84 19.71 5.33
CA HIS A 182 -3.18 19.18 5.53
C HIS A 182 -3.82 18.82 4.18
N ALA A 183 -4.61 17.78 4.17
CA ALA A 183 -5.38 17.34 3.02
C ALA A 183 -6.69 18.13 2.90
N HIS A 184 -7.13 18.39 1.67
CA HIS A 184 -8.38 19.10 1.42
C HIS A 184 -9.19 18.37 0.32
N GLN A 185 -10.53 18.41 0.44
CA GLN A 185 -11.41 17.92 -0.60
C GLN A 185 -11.38 18.84 -1.83
N GLY A 186 -11.38 18.24 -3.01
CA GLY A 186 -11.43 18.98 -4.27
C GLY A 186 -12.84 19.40 -4.68
N ASN A 187 -13.88 18.69 -4.18
CA ASN A 187 -15.28 18.95 -4.46
C ASN A 187 -16.09 18.87 -3.17
N VAL A 188 -16.98 19.84 -2.97
CA VAL A 188 -17.89 19.91 -1.81
C VAL A 188 -18.94 18.78 -1.78
N ASP A 189 -19.17 18.13 -2.90
CA ASP A 189 -20.14 17.02 -3.03
C ASP A 189 -19.51 15.63 -2.82
N ASP A 190 -18.19 15.56 -2.59
CA ASP A 190 -17.49 14.31 -2.34
C ASP A 190 -17.40 14.04 -0.84
N TYR A 191 -18.32 13.19 -0.35
CA TYR A 191 -18.42 12.81 1.06
C TYR A 191 -18.10 11.34 1.32
N GLU A 192 -17.84 10.55 0.28
CA GLU A 192 -17.68 9.11 0.46
C GLU A 192 -16.35 8.76 1.11
N TYR A 193 -15.29 9.44 0.68
CA TYR A 193 -13.93 9.18 1.17
C TYR A 193 -13.26 10.44 1.70
N ALA A 194 -12.39 10.27 2.71
CA ALA A 194 -11.54 11.34 3.18
C ALA A 194 -10.49 11.72 2.11
N PRO A 195 -9.96 12.97 2.10
CA PRO A 195 -9.03 13.45 1.07
C PRO A 195 -7.59 12.89 1.23
N PHE A 196 -7.48 11.63 1.59
CA PHE A 196 -6.21 10.90 1.65
C PHE A 196 -6.43 9.43 1.39
N GLU A 197 -5.36 8.74 0.99
CA GLU A 197 -5.36 7.28 0.92
C GLU A 197 -4.01 6.69 1.29
N ILE A 198 -4.02 5.41 1.61
CA ILE A 198 -2.84 4.61 1.89
C ILE A 198 -2.86 3.43 0.93
N VAL A 199 -1.82 3.35 0.10
CA VAL A 199 -1.70 2.34 -0.96
C VAL A 199 -0.45 1.50 -0.72
N TYR A 200 -0.57 0.20 -0.93
CA TYR A 200 0.56 -0.73 -0.91
C TYR A 200 0.82 -1.23 -2.32
N PHE A 201 2.08 -1.20 -2.74
CA PHE A 201 2.53 -1.77 -3.99
C PHE A 201 3.37 -3.01 -3.70
N GLU A 202 2.91 -4.15 -4.20
CA GLU A 202 3.65 -5.41 -4.09
C GLU A 202 4.90 -5.38 -4.97
N PRO A 203 5.99 -6.05 -4.56
CA PRO A 203 7.20 -6.12 -5.36
C PRO A 203 6.96 -6.98 -6.61
N ASP A 204 7.57 -6.59 -7.72
CA ASP A 204 7.72 -7.46 -8.89
C ASP A 204 8.45 -8.75 -8.51
N GLY A 205 8.01 -9.83 -9.11
CA GLY A 205 8.64 -11.12 -8.92
C GLY A 205 7.90 -12.22 -9.69
N THR A 206 8.52 -13.37 -9.74
CA THR A 206 7.88 -14.58 -10.25
C THR A 206 7.68 -15.55 -9.09
N ALA A 207 6.51 -16.17 -9.02
CA ALA A 207 6.28 -17.26 -8.08
C ALA A 207 7.26 -18.39 -8.33
N GLU A 208 7.81 -18.94 -7.27
CA GLU A 208 8.66 -20.15 -7.38
C GLU A 208 7.84 -21.28 -7.99
N THR A 209 8.42 -21.97 -8.97
CA THR A 209 7.72 -23.08 -9.62
C THR A 209 7.75 -24.32 -8.75
N ILE A 210 6.58 -24.91 -8.49
CA ILE A 210 6.46 -26.23 -7.85
C ILE A 210 6.01 -27.28 -8.87
N THR A 211 6.49 -28.49 -8.69
CA THR A 211 6.02 -29.63 -9.50
C THR A 211 4.73 -30.15 -8.89
N VAL A 212 3.70 -30.24 -9.72
CA VAL A 212 2.41 -30.83 -9.37
C VAL A 212 2.10 -31.93 -10.38
N THR A 213 1.65 -33.08 -9.91
CA THR A 213 1.20 -34.20 -10.74
C THR A 213 -0.25 -34.52 -10.40
N SER A 214 -0.97 -35.09 -11.38
CA SER A 214 -2.35 -35.53 -11.23
C SER A 214 -2.45 -37.03 -11.55
N ALA A 215 -3.34 -37.72 -10.87
CA ALA A 215 -3.75 -39.11 -11.14
C ALA A 215 -5.24 -39.23 -10.82
N GLU A 216 -5.90 -40.27 -11.32
CA GLU A 216 -7.29 -40.57 -10.96
C GLU A 216 -7.48 -40.65 -9.45
N GLY A 217 -8.51 -39.97 -8.97
CA GLY A 217 -8.90 -39.99 -7.56
C GLY A 217 -9.66 -41.28 -7.19
N THR A 218 -10.01 -41.42 -5.94
CA THR A 218 -10.72 -42.59 -5.41
C THR A 218 -12.15 -42.72 -5.98
N ASN A 219 -12.85 -41.61 -6.09
CA ASN A 219 -14.24 -41.52 -6.51
C ASN A 219 -14.38 -40.98 -7.94
N VAL A 220 -15.46 -41.34 -8.63
CA VAL A 220 -15.81 -40.71 -9.92
C VAL A 220 -15.94 -39.20 -9.77
N GLY A 221 -15.33 -38.43 -10.67
CA GLY A 221 -15.26 -36.99 -10.61
C GLY A 221 -14.17 -36.44 -9.68
N ALA A 222 -13.30 -37.30 -9.14
CA ALA A 222 -12.18 -36.86 -8.29
C ALA A 222 -10.83 -37.06 -8.98
N THR A 223 -9.90 -36.20 -8.66
CA THR A 223 -8.48 -36.26 -9.00
C THR A 223 -7.63 -36.27 -7.75
N LYS A 224 -6.50 -36.95 -7.80
CA LYS A 224 -5.47 -36.94 -6.76
C LYS A 224 -4.29 -36.10 -7.22
N LEU A 225 -4.13 -34.93 -6.62
CA LEU A 225 -2.94 -34.10 -6.83
C LEU A 225 -1.81 -34.54 -5.89
N THR A 226 -0.58 -34.44 -6.37
CA THR A 226 0.62 -34.69 -5.57
C THR A 226 1.66 -33.61 -5.87
N THR A 227 2.34 -33.11 -4.85
CA THR A 227 3.44 -32.17 -4.98
C THR A 227 4.60 -32.54 -4.08
N THR A 228 5.82 -32.26 -4.51
CA THR A 228 7.04 -32.45 -3.70
C THR A 228 7.31 -31.24 -2.79
N ASN A 229 6.55 -30.16 -2.94
CA ASN A 229 6.69 -28.99 -2.06
C ASN A 229 6.23 -29.32 -0.65
N VAL A 230 6.96 -28.85 0.34
CA VAL A 230 6.60 -28.95 1.76
C VAL A 230 6.24 -27.56 2.26
N LEU A 231 5.06 -27.43 2.85
CA LEU A 231 4.62 -26.17 3.42
C LEU A 231 5.44 -25.81 4.66
N ALA A 232 5.91 -24.56 4.71
CA ALA A 232 6.43 -23.97 5.93
C ALA A 232 5.26 -23.57 6.87
N SER A 233 5.58 -23.24 8.12
CA SER A 233 4.58 -22.77 9.07
C SER A 233 3.86 -21.53 8.52
N GLY A 234 2.52 -21.51 8.60
CA GLY A 234 1.68 -20.41 8.09
C GLY A 234 1.39 -20.43 6.59
N GLN A 235 1.95 -21.39 5.84
CA GLN A 235 1.64 -21.56 4.41
C GLN A 235 0.46 -22.50 4.20
N LYS A 236 -0.24 -22.33 3.07
CA LYS A 236 -1.36 -23.17 2.63
C LYS A 236 -1.29 -23.43 1.13
N TYR A 237 -1.89 -24.51 0.69
CA TYR A 237 -2.18 -24.72 -0.73
C TYR A 237 -3.57 -24.18 -1.07
N VAL A 238 -3.64 -23.56 -2.24
CA VAL A 238 -4.91 -23.24 -2.90
C VAL A 238 -4.85 -23.72 -4.35
N TYR A 239 -5.99 -24.07 -4.93
CA TYR A 239 -6.06 -24.49 -6.33
C TYR A 239 -7.25 -23.86 -7.03
N LYS A 240 -7.13 -23.79 -8.35
CA LYS A 240 -8.22 -23.39 -9.26
C LYS A 240 -8.14 -24.22 -10.52
N VAL A 241 -9.31 -24.68 -11.00
CA VAL A 241 -9.43 -25.43 -12.26
C VAL A 241 -9.80 -24.45 -13.37
N GLY A 242 -9.07 -24.52 -14.48
CA GLY A 242 -9.31 -23.77 -15.70
C GLY A 242 -10.03 -24.57 -16.77
N ASP A 243 -9.67 -24.32 -18.00
CA ASP A 243 -10.13 -25.08 -19.16
C ASP A 243 -9.04 -26.06 -19.69
N ALA A 244 -9.32 -26.77 -20.77
CA ALA A 244 -8.35 -27.73 -21.35
C ALA A 244 -7.13 -27.05 -22.00
N SER A 245 -7.24 -25.80 -22.40
CA SER A 245 -6.21 -25.05 -23.11
C SER A 245 -5.37 -24.18 -22.17
N THR A 246 -6.00 -23.60 -21.15
CA THR A 246 -5.42 -22.54 -20.33
C THR A 246 -5.51 -22.87 -18.84
N ALA A 247 -4.37 -22.91 -18.17
CA ALA A 247 -4.35 -22.96 -16.71
C ALA A 247 -4.71 -21.58 -16.12
N PRO A 248 -5.43 -21.52 -14.99
CA PRO A 248 -5.65 -20.27 -14.29
C PRO A 248 -4.34 -19.56 -13.96
N ALA A 249 -4.23 -18.28 -14.31
CA ALA A 249 -3.10 -17.46 -13.94
C ALA A 249 -3.32 -16.85 -12.55
N ILE A 250 -2.23 -16.68 -11.83
CA ILE A 250 -2.13 -15.88 -10.62
C ILE A 250 -0.69 -15.41 -10.47
N ASP A 251 -0.49 -14.15 -10.15
CA ASP A 251 0.82 -13.55 -10.11
C ASP A 251 1.49 -13.70 -8.72
N TYR A 252 2.80 -13.51 -8.70
CA TYR A 252 3.56 -13.48 -7.46
C TYR A 252 3.05 -12.36 -6.55
N ARG A 253 2.77 -12.69 -5.29
CA ARG A 253 2.22 -11.80 -4.26
C ARG A 253 0.78 -11.30 -4.54
N GLU A 254 0.11 -11.84 -5.53
CA GLU A 254 -1.33 -11.65 -5.71
C GLU A 254 -2.11 -12.42 -4.63
N GLU A 255 -3.19 -11.85 -4.15
CA GLU A 255 -4.11 -12.51 -3.22
C GLU A 255 -5.16 -13.33 -4.01
N PRO A 256 -5.28 -14.65 -3.77
CA PRO A 256 -6.28 -15.46 -4.45
C PRO A 256 -7.70 -14.98 -4.17
N ASP A 257 -8.49 -14.79 -5.20
CA ASP A 257 -9.89 -14.45 -5.09
C ASP A 257 -10.75 -15.63 -4.58
N TYR A 258 -12.04 -15.38 -4.36
CA TYR A 258 -12.99 -16.38 -3.84
C TYR A 258 -13.20 -17.61 -4.75
N SER A 259 -12.68 -17.61 -5.97
CA SER A 259 -12.75 -18.76 -6.90
C SER A 259 -11.62 -19.78 -6.69
N TRP A 260 -10.64 -19.46 -5.87
CA TRP A 260 -9.60 -20.40 -5.44
C TRP A 260 -10.07 -21.19 -4.22
N THR A 261 -9.76 -22.47 -4.20
CA THR A 261 -10.18 -23.41 -3.14
C THR A 261 -8.97 -23.86 -2.35
N GLU A 262 -9.05 -23.85 -1.02
CA GLU A 262 -8.00 -24.39 -0.15
C GLU A 262 -7.89 -25.90 -0.31
N TRP A 263 -6.66 -26.42 -0.33
CA TRP A 263 -6.36 -27.85 -0.42
C TRP A 263 -5.38 -28.23 0.70
N ASP A 264 -5.61 -29.36 1.31
CA ASP A 264 -4.78 -29.87 2.42
C ASP A 264 -3.45 -30.50 1.98
N GLY A 265 -3.19 -30.60 0.67
CA GLY A 265 -1.99 -31.20 0.09
C GLY A 265 -2.01 -32.75 0.00
N THR A 266 -3.09 -33.39 0.44
CA THR A 266 -3.16 -34.87 0.54
C THR A 266 -4.46 -35.50 0.05
N SER A 267 -5.58 -34.86 0.31
CA SER A 267 -6.91 -35.36 -0.05
C SER A 267 -7.19 -35.26 -1.54
N ASP A 268 -7.95 -36.24 -2.06
CA ASP A 268 -8.51 -36.18 -3.41
C ASP A 268 -9.41 -34.93 -3.55
N ILE A 269 -9.38 -34.33 -4.71
CA ILE A 269 -10.16 -33.12 -5.03
C ILE A 269 -11.33 -33.50 -5.92
N ALA A 270 -12.56 -33.20 -5.49
CA ALA A 270 -13.75 -33.40 -6.29
C ALA A 270 -13.91 -32.23 -7.27
N VAL A 271 -13.64 -32.46 -8.56
CA VAL A 271 -13.67 -31.43 -9.62
C VAL A 271 -14.75 -31.70 -10.67
N GLY A 272 -15.42 -32.85 -10.60
CA GLY A 272 -16.39 -33.32 -11.61
C GLY A 272 -15.71 -34.10 -12.75
N ALA A 273 -16.40 -35.10 -13.30
CA ALA A 273 -15.84 -35.93 -14.36
C ALA A 273 -15.55 -35.16 -15.66
N ASP A 274 -16.24 -34.05 -15.90
CA ASP A 274 -16.02 -33.13 -17.01
C ASP A 274 -14.75 -32.28 -16.90
N ALA A 275 -14.04 -32.38 -15.79
CA ALA A 275 -12.75 -31.75 -15.57
C ALA A 275 -11.56 -32.57 -16.06
N ASP A 276 -11.78 -33.82 -16.54
CA ASP A 276 -10.73 -34.63 -17.12
C ASP A 276 -10.07 -33.94 -18.33
N GLY A 277 -8.74 -33.92 -18.36
CA GLY A 277 -7.97 -33.21 -19.37
C GLY A 277 -7.93 -31.67 -19.23
N LYS A 278 -8.68 -31.07 -18.30
CA LYS A 278 -8.57 -29.63 -18.02
C LYS A 278 -7.27 -29.32 -17.25
N LYS A 279 -6.85 -28.06 -17.32
CA LYS A 279 -5.67 -27.60 -16.59
C LYS A 279 -6.07 -27.00 -15.23
N ALA A 280 -5.27 -27.28 -14.23
CA ALA A 280 -5.39 -26.66 -12.92
C ALA A 280 -4.08 -25.97 -12.53
N THR A 281 -4.19 -24.94 -11.72
CA THR A 281 -3.05 -24.30 -11.05
C THR A 281 -3.17 -24.54 -9.55
N VAL A 282 -2.07 -24.99 -8.96
CA VAL A 282 -1.90 -25.06 -7.50
C VAL A 282 -0.95 -23.96 -7.10
N ALA A 283 -1.34 -23.16 -6.13
CA ALA A 283 -0.50 -22.11 -5.58
C ALA A 283 -0.23 -22.36 -4.08
N VAL A 284 0.92 -21.91 -3.62
CA VAL A 284 1.24 -21.83 -2.19
C VAL A 284 1.10 -20.38 -1.79
N ILE A 285 0.28 -20.13 -0.78
CA ILE A 285 0.11 -18.82 -0.18
C ILE A 285 0.80 -18.77 1.19
N ASN A 286 1.29 -17.60 1.56
CA ASN A 286 1.90 -17.37 2.87
C ASN A 286 0.85 -16.92 3.91
N SER A 287 1.31 -16.62 5.12
CA SER A 287 0.45 -16.12 6.22
C SER A 287 -0.22 -14.76 5.95
N SER A 288 0.26 -14.02 4.96
CA SER A 288 -0.37 -12.77 4.47
C SER A 288 -1.38 -13.02 3.34
N ASN A 289 -1.70 -14.29 3.05
CA ASN A 289 -2.63 -14.74 2.02
C ASN A 289 -2.22 -14.37 0.58
N VAL A 290 -0.92 -14.19 0.32
CA VAL A 290 -0.41 -13.89 -1.03
C VAL A 290 0.40 -15.04 -1.59
N VAL A 291 0.35 -15.21 -2.91
CA VAL A 291 1.03 -16.28 -3.66
C VAL A 291 2.55 -16.12 -3.62
N ILE A 292 3.23 -17.23 -3.29
CA ILE A 292 4.69 -17.30 -3.27
C ILE A 292 5.25 -18.38 -4.22
N LYS A 293 4.46 -19.41 -4.51
CA LYS A 293 4.82 -20.49 -5.42
C LYS A 293 3.62 -20.91 -6.24
N THR A 294 3.86 -21.38 -7.47
CA THR A 294 2.80 -21.89 -8.36
C THR A 294 3.27 -23.12 -9.13
N GLY A 295 2.33 -23.97 -9.47
CA GLY A 295 2.55 -25.09 -10.37
C GLY A 295 1.29 -25.41 -11.14
N THR A 296 1.42 -25.77 -12.41
CA THR A 296 0.29 -26.13 -13.27
C THR A 296 0.32 -27.61 -13.59
N VAL A 297 -0.86 -28.19 -13.78
CA VAL A 297 -1.02 -29.61 -14.10
C VAL A 297 -2.23 -29.82 -15.00
N THR A 298 -2.17 -30.83 -15.87
CA THR A 298 -3.36 -31.34 -16.57
C THR A 298 -4.00 -32.38 -15.67
N LEU A 299 -5.29 -32.23 -15.41
CA LEU A 299 -6.03 -33.12 -14.52
C LEU A 299 -6.28 -34.48 -15.17
N ASP A 300 -6.05 -35.50 -14.39
CA ASP A 300 -6.43 -36.89 -14.64
C ASP A 300 -7.54 -37.21 -13.63
N VAL A 301 -8.77 -37.33 -14.12
CA VAL A 301 -9.97 -37.45 -13.29
C VAL A 301 -10.63 -38.78 -13.51
N LYS A 302 -11.02 -39.44 -12.45
CA LYS A 302 -11.76 -40.70 -12.57
C LYS A 302 -13.12 -40.46 -13.19
N THR A 303 -13.35 -41.05 -14.38
CA THR A 303 -14.56 -40.83 -15.18
C THR A 303 -15.60 -41.97 -15.06
N ALA A 304 -15.21 -43.17 -14.59
CA ALA A 304 -16.08 -44.34 -14.42
C ALA A 304 -15.66 -45.23 -13.27
#